data_0f9a8dd05721a2873456541c96283557
#
_entry.id   0f9a8dd05721a2873456541c96283557
#
_cell.length_a   1.000
_cell.length_b   1.000
_cell.length_c   1.000
_cell.angle_alpha   90.00
_cell.angle_beta   90.00
_cell.angle_gamma   90.00
#
_symmetry.space_group_name_H-M   'P 1'
#
loop_
_entity.id
_entity.type
_entity.pdbx_description
1 polymer ?
#
loop_
_entity_poly.entity_id
_entity_poly.type
_entity_poly.pdbx_seq_one_letter_code
_entity_poly.pdbx_strand_id
1 'polypeptide(L)'
;MLGPSGCGKTTTLRMIAGFEDLDGGEIKVGDKLLSSKKNNFYLPPEKRNFGMVFQAFAVWPHMTVYDNVAFPLKLKNISAQEIEKRTTDALRHTNLLSVAKKSPDDLSGGGKQRVALARALAINPDVMLLDEPLSSLDPHLREEMRFEIKALQKKFGFSIIYVTHDQSEAMALSDRIMVMKKGAVQQIDTPLNIYNN
;
A
#
# COMPACT_ATOMS: atom_id res chain seq x y z
N MET A 1 -8.56 5.90 -4.89
CA MET A 1 -9.82 5.35 -5.44
C MET A 1 -10.88 5.46 -4.37
N LEU A 2 -11.95 6.19 -4.64
CA LEU A 2 -13.06 6.50 -3.72
C LEU A 2 -14.35 5.90 -4.25
N GLY A 3 -15.19 5.34 -3.37
CA GLY A 3 -16.52 4.85 -3.72
C GLY A 3 -17.11 3.93 -2.66
N PRO A 4 -18.40 3.60 -2.74
CA PRO A 4 -19.08 2.74 -1.76
C PRO A 4 -18.50 1.32 -1.75
N SER A 5 -18.77 0.59 -0.67
CA SER A 5 -18.39 -0.83 -0.59
C SER A 5 -19.00 -1.62 -1.76
N GLY A 6 -18.23 -2.57 -2.29
CA GLY A 6 -18.66 -3.40 -3.42
C GLY A 6 -18.63 -2.74 -4.81
N CYS A 7 -18.10 -1.51 -4.95
CA CYS A 7 -18.01 -0.88 -6.28
C CYS A 7 -16.80 -1.28 -7.12
N GLY A 8 -15.95 -2.22 -6.66
CA GLY A 8 -14.84 -2.77 -7.43
C GLY A 8 -13.44 -2.20 -7.11
N LYS A 9 -13.27 -1.35 -6.09
CA LYS A 9 -11.97 -0.73 -5.72
C LYS A 9 -10.89 -1.77 -5.41
N THR A 10 -11.17 -2.66 -4.46
CA THR A 10 -10.24 -3.74 -4.05
C THR A 10 -9.94 -4.69 -5.19
N THR A 11 -10.91 -5.06 -6.01
CA THR A 11 -10.70 -5.89 -7.21
C THR A 11 -9.76 -5.20 -8.19
N THR A 12 -9.98 -3.92 -8.47
CA THR A 12 -9.08 -3.12 -9.32
C THR A 12 -7.67 -3.07 -8.74
N LEU A 13 -7.55 -2.84 -7.41
CA LEU A 13 -6.25 -2.82 -6.74
C LEU A 13 -5.54 -4.19 -6.84
N ARG A 14 -6.26 -5.30 -6.70
CA ARG A 14 -5.73 -6.66 -6.82
C ARG A 14 -5.26 -6.98 -8.23
N MET A 15 -5.97 -6.53 -9.27
CA MET A 15 -5.51 -6.62 -10.65
C MET A 15 -4.21 -5.82 -10.87
N ILE A 16 -4.13 -4.61 -10.31
CA ILE A 16 -2.89 -3.80 -10.36
C ILE A 16 -1.76 -4.51 -9.62
N ALA A 17 -2.02 -5.10 -8.46
CA ALA A 17 -1.04 -5.87 -7.70
C ALA A 17 -0.60 -7.15 -8.41
N GLY A 18 -1.44 -7.70 -9.30
CA GLY A 18 -1.21 -8.96 -9.97
C GLY A 18 -1.71 -10.18 -9.19
N PHE A 19 -2.67 -10.03 -8.30
CA PHE A 19 -3.33 -11.16 -7.64
C PHE A 19 -4.52 -11.69 -8.45
N GLU A 20 -5.02 -10.89 -9.37
CA GLU A 20 -6.11 -11.25 -10.28
C GLU A 20 -5.74 -10.85 -11.71
N ASP A 21 -6.19 -11.64 -12.69
CA ASP A 21 -5.96 -11.39 -14.11
C ASP A 21 -6.99 -10.36 -14.65
N LEU A 22 -6.67 -9.78 -15.80
CA LEU A 22 -7.54 -8.85 -16.51
C LEU A 22 -8.52 -9.62 -17.41
N ASP A 23 -9.79 -9.23 -17.40
CA ASP A 23 -10.76 -9.64 -18.43
C ASP A 23 -10.51 -8.89 -19.75
N GLY A 24 -9.94 -7.68 -19.68
CA GLY A 24 -9.62 -6.86 -20.85
C GLY A 24 -8.68 -5.71 -20.50
N GLY A 25 -8.13 -5.05 -21.51
CA GLY A 25 -7.26 -3.89 -21.35
C GLY A 25 -5.82 -4.21 -20.98
N GLU A 26 -5.13 -3.22 -20.43
CA GLU A 26 -3.71 -3.25 -20.08
C GLU A 26 -3.43 -2.50 -18.78
N ILE A 27 -2.40 -2.95 -18.04
CA ILE A 27 -1.82 -2.23 -16.89
C ILE A 27 -0.37 -1.92 -17.21
N LYS A 28 0.00 -0.65 -17.05
CA LYS A 28 1.37 -0.14 -17.25
C LYS A 28 1.79 0.77 -16.10
N VAL A 29 3.10 0.80 -15.83
CA VAL A 29 3.75 1.80 -14.95
C VAL A 29 4.86 2.45 -15.77
N GLY A 30 4.68 3.73 -16.13
CA GLY A 30 5.49 4.34 -17.18
C GLY A 30 5.38 3.53 -18.47
N ASP A 31 6.52 3.17 -19.06
CA ASP A 31 6.58 2.35 -20.27
C ASP A 31 6.56 0.84 -20.00
N LYS A 32 6.65 0.43 -18.73
CA LYS A 32 6.69 -1.00 -18.36
C LYS A 32 5.28 -1.59 -18.36
N LEU A 33 5.06 -2.56 -19.26
CA LEU A 33 3.84 -3.36 -19.30
C LEU A 33 3.84 -4.36 -18.13
N LEU A 34 2.74 -4.43 -17.37
CA LEU A 34 2.55 -5.36 -16.26
C LEU A 34 1.54 -6.45 -16.58
N SER A 35 0.47 -6.11 -17.28
CA SER A 35 -0.53 -7.07 -17.76
C SER A 35 -1.15 -6.54 -19.04
N SER A 36 -1.49 -7.47 -19.98
CA SER A 36 -2.20 -7.16 -21.22
C SER A 36 -3.01 -8.36 -21.65
N LYS A 37 -4.33 -8.22 -21.68
CA LYS A 37 -5.20 -9.31 -22.19
C LYS A 37 -4.99 -9.54 -23.66
N LYS A 38 -4.85 -8.47 -24.45
CA LYS A 38 -4.60 -8.54 -25.91
C LYS A 38 -3.33 -9.31 -26.26
N ASN A 39 -2.26 -9.12 -25.46
CA ASN A 39 -0.95 -9.72 -25.72
C ASN A 39 -0.74 -11.03 -24.94
N ASN A 40 -1.77 -11.49 -24.20
CA ASN A 40 -1.66 -12.61 -23.26
C ASN A 40 -0.44 -12.55 -22.36
N PHE A 41 -0.15 -11.33 -21.84
CA PHE A 41 1.02 -11.04 -21.03
C PHE A 41 0.60 -10.73 -19.59
N TYR A 42 1.29 -11.38 -18.64
CA TYR A 42 1.04 -11.21 -17.22
C TYR A 42 2.36 -11.26 -16.44
N LEU A 43 2.67 -10.17 -15.74
CA LEU A 43 3.79 -10.10 -14.81
C LEU A 43 3.28 -10.43 -13.40
N PRO A 44 3.77 -11.50 -12.77
CA PRO A 44 3.29 -11.91 -11.45
C PRO A 44 3.66 -10.89 -10.35
N PRO A 45 2.96 -10.88 -9.21
CA PRO A 45 3.10 -9.87 -8.14
C PRO A 45 4.54 -9.64 -7.68
N GLU A 46 5.30 -10.72 -7.47
CA GLU A 46 6.69 -10.67 -6.97
C GLU A 46 7.66 -9.98 -7.93
N LYS A 47 7.28 -9.80 -9.21
CA LYS A 47 8.08 -9.11 -10.24
C LYS A 47 7.63 -7.67 -10.50
N ARG A 48 6.52 -7.22 -9.88
CA ARG A 48 5.99 -5.86 -10.08
C ARG A 48 6.73 -4.79 -9.27
N ASN A 49 7.48 -5.16 -8.25
CA ASN A 49 8.13 -4.26 -7.28
C ASN A 49 7.16 -3.31 -6.58
N PHE A 50 5.98 -3.81 -6.21
CA PHE A 50 4.96 -3.06 -5.48
C PHE A 50 4.97 -3.41 -4.00
N GLY A 51 4.86 -2.39 -3.15
CA GLY A 51 4.53 -2.57 -1.75
C GLY A 51 3.01 -2.65 -1.57
N MET A 52 2.52 -3.57 -0.75
CA MET A 52 1.09 -3.67 -0.47
C MET A 52 0.80 -3.69 1.02
N VAL A 53 -0.19 -2.90 1.42
CA VAL A 53 -0.75 -2.85 2.76
C VAL A 53 -2.21 -3.22 2.68
N PHE A 54 -2.59 -4.26 3.40
CA PHE A 54 -3.94 -4.80 3.43
C PHE A 54 -4.76 -4.18 4.57
N GLN A 55 -6.06 -4.21 4.45
CA GLN A 55 -7.01 -3.71 5.46
C GLN A 55 -6.81 -4.37 6.84
N ALA A 56 -6.50 -5.66 6.89
CA ALA A 56 -6.29 -6.43 8.11
C ALA A 56 -4.81 -6.48 8.57
N PHE A 57 -3.97 -5.48 8.19
CA PHE A 57 -2.53 -5.39 8.45
C PHE A 57 -1.71 -6.56 7.88
N ALA A 58 -2.22 -7.78 7.89
CA ALA A 58 -1.58 -9.02 7.43
C ALA A 58 -0.18 -9.23 8.03
N VAL A 59 0.00 -8.93 9.31
CA VAL A 59 1.24 -9.20 10.05
C VAL A 59 1.29 -10.67 10.48
N TRP A 60 2.46 -11.27 10.50
CA TRP A 60 2.68 -12.65 10.93
C TRP A 60 2.94 -12.68 12.44
N PRO A 61 2.03 -13.25 13.25
CA PRO A 61 2.14 -13.22 14.72
C PRO A 61 3.28 -14.09 15.27
N HIS A 62 3.70 -15.12 14.52
CA HIS A 62 4.81 -16.00 14.86
C HIS A 62 6.19 -15.43 14.58
N MET A 63 6.25 -14.23 14.01
CA MET A 63 7.49 -13.51 13.68
C MET A 63 7.62 -12.26 14.56
N THR A 64 8.85 -11.84 14.84
CA THR A 64 9.11 -10.55 15.46
C THR A 64 8.71 -9.40 14.50
N VAL A 65 8.61 -8.17 15.02
CA VAL A 65 8.43 -6.96 14.20
C VAL A 65 9.56 -6.86 13.15
N TYR A 66 10.81 -7.10 13.56
CA TYR A 66 11.96 -7.13 12.65
C TYR A 66 11.79 -8.16 11.54
N ASP A 67 11.43 -9.40 11.90
CA ASP A 67 11.29 -10.48 10.91
C ASP A 67 10.13 -10.25 9.94
N ASN A 68 9.02 -9.66 10.40
CA ASN A 68 7.93 -9.23 9.51
C ASN A 68 8.43 -8.27 8.42
N VAL A 69 9.25 -7.29 8.79
CA VAL A 69 9.78 -6.29 7.84
C VAL A 69 10.89 -6.87 6.96
N ALA A 70 11.74 -7.74 7.50
CA ALA A 70 12.83 -8.38 6.77
C ALA A 70 12.36 -9.47 5.80
N PHE A 71 11.20 -10.08 6.05
CA PHE A 71 10.74 -11.27 5.31
C PHE A 71 10.73 -11.08 3.79
N PRO A 72 10.11 -10.03 3.20
CA PRO A 72 10.11 -9.86 1.75
C PRO A 72 11.52 -9.63 1.17
N LEU A 73 12.45 -9.13 1.96
CA LEU A 73 13.85 -8.95 1.55
C LEU A 73 14.61 -10.28 1.56
N LYS A 74 14.31 -11.19 2.51
CA LYS A 74 14.88 -12.53 2.59
C LYS A 74 14.52 -13.39 1.36
N LEU A 75 13.42 -13.07 0.67
CA LEU A 75 13.00 -13.73 -0.57
C LEU A 75 13.72 -13.18 -1.82
N LYS A 76 14.39 -12.03 -1.70
CA LYS A 76 15.20 -11.45 -2.77
C LYS A 76 16.65 -11.97 -2.66
N ASN A 77 17.29 -12.14 -3.81
CA ASN A 77 18.71 -12.56 -3.86
C ASN A 77 19.63 -11.35 -3.59
N ILE A 78 19.65 -10.85 -2.35
CA ILE A 78 20.48 -9.74 -1.89
C ILE A 78 21.26 -10.16 -0.64
N SER A 79 22.35 -9.45 -0.33
CA SER A 79 23.23 -9.79 0.79
C SER A 79 22.53 -9.62 2.15
N ALA A 80 22.97 -10.40 3.15
CA ALA A 80 22.47 -10.26 4.53
C ALA A 80 22.67 -8.84 5.07
N GLN A 81 23.79 -8.19 4.75
CA GLN A 81 24.07 -6.82 5.14
C GLN A 81 23.07 -5.83 4.54
N GLU A 82 22.66 -6.01 3.28
CA GLU A 82 21.66 -5.16 2.63
C GLU A 82 20.26 -5.41 3.21
N ILE A 83 19.94 -6.67 3.56
CA ILE A 83 18.68 -6.99 4.27
C ILE A 83 18.63 -6.27 5.62
N GLU A 84 19.69 -6.38 6.42
CA GLU A 84 19.77 -5.73 7.73
C GLU A 84 19.65 -4.21 7.61
N LYS A 85 20.38 -3.59 6.69
CA LYS A 85 20.33 -2.16 6.42
C LYS A 85 18.93 -1.69 6.06
N ARG A 86 18.29 -2.29 5.05
CA ARG A 86 16.95 -1.89 4.59
C ARG A 86 15.89 -2.12 5.65
N THR A 87 15.97 -3.23 6.38
CA THR A 87 15.05 -3.53 7.48
C THR A 87 15.16 -2.48 8.58
N THR A 88 16.39 -2.18 9.02
CA THR A 88 16.65 -1.18 10.07
C THR A 88 16.20 0.22 9.63
N ASP A 89 16.44 0.59 8.39
CA ASP A 89 16.01 1.89 7.84
C ASP A 89 14.48 1.99 7.77
N ALA A 90 13.80 0.95 7.31
CA ALA A 90 12.34 0.91 7.28
C ALA A 90 11.73 1.02 8.70
N LEU A 91 12.27 0.27 9.67
CA LEU A 91 11.86 0.34 11.08
C LEU A 91 12.10 1.72 11.70
N ARG A 92 13.22 2.38 11.37
CA ARG A 92 13.53 3.74 11.82
C ARG A 92 12.50 4.74 11.28
N HIS A 93 12.15 4.64 9.99
CA HIS A 93 11.23 5.58 9.34
C HIS A 93 9.77 5.41 9.76
N THR A 94 9.43 4.28 10.38
CA THR A 94 8.09 4.00 10.92
C THR A 94 8.06 3.98 12.45
N ASN A 95 9.10 4.48 13.12
CA ASN A 95 9.21 4.55 14.59
C ASN A 95 9.08 3.19 15.30
N LEU A 96 9.59 2.11 14.69
CA LEU A 96 9.47 0.75 15.21
C LEU A 96 10.78 0.17 15.77
N LEU A 97 11.92 0.89 15.71
CA LEU A 97 13.22 0.35 16.15
C LEU A 97 13.21 -0.14 17.59
N SER A 98 12.58 0.60 18.51
CA SER A 98 12.52 0.24 19.94
C SER A 98 11.74 -1.04 20.22
N VAL A 99 10.86 -1.44 19.30
CA VAL A 99 10.00 -2.63 19.44
C VAL A 99 10.35 -3.73 18.42
N ALA A 100 11.48 -3.61 17.72
CA ALA A 100 11.88 -4.53 16.63
C ALA A 100 11.90 -6.02 17.06
N LYS A 101 12.22 -6.32 18.31
CA LYS A 101 12.30 -7.69 18.85
C LYS A 101 10.97 -8.19 19.44
N LYS A 102 9.95 -7.33 19.55
CA LYS A 102 8.63 -7.73 20.10
C LYS A 102 7.81 -8.53 19.10
N SER A 103 6.81 -9.25 19.62
CA SER A 103 5.74 -9.80 18.80
C SER A 103 4.84 -8.67 18.29
N PRO A 104 4.29 -8.75 17.06
CA PRO A 104 3.25 -7.83 16.61
C PRO A 104 2.01 -7.83 17.51
N ASP A 105 1.73 -8.92 18.22
CA ASP A 105 0.58 -9.02 19.12
C ASP A 105 0.69 -8.13 20.38
N ASP A 106 1.91 -7.75 20.72
CA ASP A 106 2.18 -6.79 21.82
C ASP A 106 1.95 -5.33 21.39
N LEU A 107 1.59 -5.09 20.11
CA LEU A 107 1.41 -3.74 19.55
C LEU A 107 -0.07 -3.36 19.45
N SER A 108 -0.33 -2.06 19.58
CA SER A 108 -1.63 -1.46 19.23
C SER A 108 -1.95 -1.62 17.74
N GLY A 109 -3.19 -1.35 17.34
CA GLY A 109 -3.59 -1.33 15.94
C GLY A 109 -2.70 -0.44 15.06
N GLY A 110 -2.35 0.75 15.53
CA GLY A 110 -1.41 1.62 14.84
C GLY A 110 0.01 1.07 14.77
N GLY A 111 0.46 0.38 15.81
CA GLY A 111 1.73 -0.33 15.78
C GLY A 111 1.75 -1.42 14.71
N LYS A 112 0.69 -2.23 14.61
CA LYS A 112 0.53 -3.26 13.56
C LYS A 112 0.47 -2.63 12.16
N GLN A 113 -0.20 -1.49 12.03
CA GLN A 113 -0.24 -0.72 10.78
C GLN A 113 1.15 -0.22 10.36
N ARG A 114 1.93 0.33 11.30
CA ARG A 114 3.32 0.73 11.04
C ARG A 114 4.19 -0.44 10.61
N VAL A 115 3.99 -1.64 11.17
CA VAL A 115 4.70 -2.85 10.73
C VAL A 115 4.37 -3.19 9.27
N ALA A 116 3.08 -3.13 8.89
CA ALA A 116 2.67 -3.37 7.51
C ALA A 116 3.26 -2.33 6.53
N LEU A 117 3.28 -1.04 6.92
CA LEU A 117 3.92 0.03 6.15
C LEU A 117 5.44 -0.16 6.04
N ALA A 118 6.12 -0.48 7.16
CA ALA A 118 7.56 -0.74 7.16
C ALA A 118 7.93 -1.90 6.24
N ARG A 119 7.16 -2.99 6.28
CA ARG A 119 7.34 -4.14 5.41
C ARG A 119 7.20 -3.77 3.93
N ALA A 120 6.18 -2.99 3.59
CA ALA A 120 5.98 -2.51 2.22
C ALA A 120 7.09 -1.53 1.78
N LEU A 121 7.60 -0.69 2.68
CA LEU A 121 8.67 0.27 2.42
C LEU A 121 10.04 -0.40 2.24
N ALA A 122 10.33 -1.46 3.00
CA ALA A 122 11.64 -2.12 3.02
C ALA A 122 12.10 -2.62 1.64
N ILE A 123 11.17 -3.01 0.77
CA ILE A 123 11.50 -3.47 -0.59
C ILE A 123 11.86 -2.33 -1.56
N ASN A 124 11.77 -1.06 -1.13
CA ASN A 124 11.93 0.14 -1.95
C ASN A 124 11.00 0.09 -3.18
N PRO A 125 9.68 0.20 -2.98
CA PRO A 125 8.70 -0.01 -4.03
C PRO A 125 8.63 1.17 -5.01
N ASP A 126 8.32 0.89 -6.28
CA ASP A 126 7.97 1.93 -7.27
C ASP A 126 6.57 2.50 -6.99
N VAL A 127 5.67 1.62 -6.58
CA VAL A 127 4.27 1.94 -6.23
C VAL A 127 3.88 1.26 -4.93
N MET A 128 3.20 1.99 -4.05
CA MET A 128 2.60 1.46 -2.83
C MET A 128 1.09 1.37 -3.00
N LEU A 129 0.54 0.19 -2.77
CA LEU A 129 -0.88 -0.14 -2.88
C LEU A 129 -1.47 -0.23 -1.47
N LEU A 130 -2.42 0.62 -1.13
CA LEU A 130 -3.02 0.69 0.19
C LEU A 130 -4.52 0.39 0.08
N ASP A 131 -4.95 -0.76 0.63
CA ASP A 131 -6.35 -1.21 0.59
C ASP A 131 -7.04 -0.90 1.92
N GLU A 132 -7.77 0.20 1.99
CA GLU A 132 -8.46 0.71 3.19
C GLU A 132 -7.58 0.68 4.46
N PRO A 133 -6.34 1.20 4.40
CA PRO A 133 -5.32 0.92 5.41
C PRO A 133 -5.64 1.49 6.79
N LEU A 134 -6.54 2.45 6.90
CA LEU A 134 -6.86 3.15 8.14
C LEU A 134 -8.25 2.81 8.69
N SER A 135 -9.02 1.97 8.00
CA SER A 135 -10.43 1.69 8.34
C SER A 135 -10.64 1.07 9.71
N SER A 136 -9.67 0.29 10.21
CA SER A 136 -9.72 -0.40 11.50
C SER A 136 -9.16 0.41 12.69
N LEU A 137 -8.70 1.65 12.44
CA LEU A 137 -8.11 2.51 13.46
C LEU A 137 -9.14 3.48 14.05
N ASP A 138 -8.93 3.87 15.30
CA ASP A 138 -9.69 4.94 15.92
C ASP A 138 -9.42 6.31 15.25
N PRO A 139 -10.30 7.32 15.42
CA PRO A 139 -10.19 8.58 14.70
C PRO A 139 -8.88 9.34 14.93
N HIS A 140 -8.35 9.35 16.16
CA HIS A 140 -7.11 10.04 16.48
C HIS A 140 -5.91 9.39 15.80
N LEU A 141 -5.80 8.07 15.94
CA LEU A 141 -4.72 7.29 15.35
C LEU A 141 -4.79 7.31 13.79
N ARG A 142 -6.01 7.34 13.23
CA ARG A 142 -6.21 7.49 11.79
C ARG A 142 -5.61 8.80 11.28
N GLU A 143 -5.80 9.89 12.00
CA GLU A 143 -5.24 11.20 11.61
C GLU A 143 -3.70 11.19 11.67
N GLU A 144 -3.10 10.67 12.74
CA GLU A 144 -1.64 10.51 12.83
C GLU A 144 -1.10 9.68 11.65
N MET A 145 -1.71 8.54 11.36
CA MET A 145 -1.28 7.65 10.29
C MET A 145 -1.40 8.29 8.90
N ARG A 146 -2.40 9.15 8.66
CA ARG A 146 -2.50 9.94 7.42
C ARG A 146 -1.27 10.82 7.23
N PHE A 147 -0.87 11.55 8.27
CA PHE A 147 0.35 12.38 8.21
C PHE A 147 1.60 11.55 7.98
N GLU A 148 1.74 10.41 8.65
CA GLU A 148 2.89 9.51 8.46
C GLU A 148 2.98 8.99 7.02
N ILE A 149 1.88 8.51 6.44
CA ILE A 149 1.84 8.03 5.05
C ILE A 149 2.25 9.14 4.07
N LYS A 150 1.72 10.36 4.24
CA LYS A 150 2.09 11.50 3.38
C LYS A 150 3.55 11.92 3.55
N ALA A 151 4.08 11.89 4.77
CA ALA A 151 5.48 12.18 5.05
C ALA A 151 6.41 11.14 4.40
N LEU A 152 6.09 9.85 4.50
CA LEU A 152 6.83 8.78 3.84
C LEU A 152 6.80 8.93 2.31
N GLN A 153 5.63 9.21 1.74
CA GLN A 153 5.49 9.43 0.30
C GLN A 153 6.35 10.58 -0.19
N LYS A 154 6.33 11.73 0.50
CA LYS A 154 7.18 12.89 0.16
C LYS A 154 8.66 12.58 0.28
N LYS A 155 9.06 11.84 1.32
CA LYS A 155 10.46 11.52 1.60
C LYS A 155 11.07 10.57 0.58
N PHE A 156 10.32 9.55 0.16
CA PHE A 156 10.82 8.47 -0.70
C PHE A 156 10.40 8.60 -2.16
N GLY A 157 9.45 9.46 -2.48
CA GLY A 157 9.05 9.77 -3.85
C GLY A 157 8.28 8.66 -4.60
N PHE A 158 7.84 7.59 -3.90
CA PHE A 158 7.04 6.53 -4.52
C PHE A 158 5.61 7.01 -4.83
N SER A 159 4.99 6.40 -5.83
CA SER A 159 3.57 6.62 -6.10
C SER A 159 2.69 5.82 -5.14
N ILE A 160 1.52 6.34 -4.77
CA ILE A 160 0.53 5.64 -3.95
C ILE A 160 -0.75 5.45 -4.74
N ILE A 161 -1.29 4.24 -4.73
CA ILE A 161 -2.70 3.97 -5.05
C ILE A 161 -3.41 3.66 -3.74
N TYR A 162 -4.26 4.58 -3.31
CA TYR A 162 -4.98 4.53 -2.05
C TYR A 162 -6.46 4.19 -2.29
N VAL A 163 -6.95 3.12 -1.68
CA VAL A 163 -8.36 2.73 -1.70
C VAL A 163 -9.01 3.14 -0.38
N THR A 164 -10.12 3.83 -0.45
CA THR A 164 -10.92 4.20 0.72
C THR A 164 -12.39 4.40 0.34
N HIS A 165 -13.27 4.31 1.32
CA HIS A 165 -14.64 4.77 1.24
C HIS A 165 -14.85 6.10 2.00
N ASP A 166 -13.80 6.59 2.69
CA ASP A 166 -13.80 7.84 3.44
C ASP A 166 -13.41 9.02 2.54
N GLN A 167 -14.35 9.97 2.39
CA GLN A 167 -14.14 11.16 1.56
C GLN A 167 -13.05 12.06 2.14
N SER A 168 -12.97 12.19 3.47
CA SER A 168 -12.00 13.06 4.12
C SER A 168 -10.56 12.54 3.92
N GLU A 169 -10.36 11.22 3.93
CA GLU A 169 -9.07 10.61 3.58
C GLU A 169 -8.70 10.89 2.12
N ALA A 170 -9.65 10.66 1.19
CA ALA A 170 -9.41 10.89 -0.23
C ALA A 170 -9.04 12.36 -0.52
N MET A 171 -9.77 13.31 0.07
CA MET A 171 -9.54 14.74 -0.12
C MET A 171 -8.21 15.23 0.48
N ALA A 172 -7.82 14.68 1.65
CA ALA A 172 -6.60 15.12 2.35
C ALA A 172 -5.31 14.53 1.77
N LEU A 173 -5.36 13.30 1.28
CA LEU A 173 -4.15 12.56 0.89
C LEU A 173 -3.84 12.60 -0.60
N SER A 174 -4.87 12.72 -1.46
CA SER A 174 -4.72 12.45 -2.88
C SER A 174 -4.36 13.70 -3.68
N ASP A 175 -3.54 13.52 -4.71
CA ASP A 175 -3.31 14.53 -5.76
C ASP A 175 -4.41 14.43 -6.84
N ARG A 176 -4.95 13.21 -7.05
CA ARG A 176 -6.10 12.93 -7.93
C ARG A 176 -7.00 11.87 -7.30
N ILE A 177 -8.30 12.02 -7.48
CA ILE A 177 -9.31 11.08 -6.97
C ILE A 177 -10.01 10.43 -8.16
N MET A 178 -10.06 9.09 -8.16
CA MET A 178 -10.90 8.30 -9.04
C MET A 178 -12.17 7.90 -8.26
N VAL A 179 -13.31 8.40 -8.68
CA VAL A 179 -14.62 8.04 -8.10
C VAL A 179 -15.18 6.83 -8.84
N MET A 180 -15.53 5.77 -8.09
CA MET A 180 -16.08 4.52 -8.63
C MET A 180 -17.48 4.24 -8.12
N LYS A 181 -18.35 3.74 -8.99
CA LYS A 181 -19.72 3.30 -8.67
C LYS A 181 -20.11 2.12 -9.55
N LYS A 182 -20.58 1.02 -8.93
CA LYS A 182 -21.05 -0.19 -9.65
C LYS A 182 -20.09 -0.71 -10.72
N GLY A 183 -18.80 -0.80 -10.39
CA GLY A 183 -17.76 -1.30 -11.31
C GLY A 183 -17.27 -0.30 -12.36
N ALA A 184 -17.85 0.90 -12.43
CA ALA A 184 -17.50 1.90 -13.42
C ALA A 184 -16.82 3.12 -12.77
N VAL A 185 -15.83 3.70 -13.49
CA VAL A 185 -15.25 5.00 -13.14
C VAL A 185 -16.23 6.08 -13.54
N GLN A 186 -16.62 6.93 -12.58
CA GLN A 186 -17.53 8.04 -12.79
C GLN A 186 -16.78 9.32 -13.15
N GLN A 187 -15.69 9.60 -12.42
CA GLN A 187 -14.89 10.80 -12.60
C GLN A 187 -13.46 10.53 -12.11
N ILE A 188 -12.48 11.21 -12.73
CA ILE A 188 -11.09 11.27 -12.25
C ILE A 188 -10.65 12.71 -12.32
N ASP A 189 -10.40 13.33 -11.16
CA ASP A 189 -9.99 14.75 -11.12
C ASP A 189 -9.19 15.06 -9.82
N THR A 190 -8.81 16.33 -9.66
CA THR A 190 -8.24 16.85 -8.42
C THR A 190 -9.30 16.86 -7.31
N PRO A 191 -8.89 16.81 -6.03
CA PRO A 191 -9.83 16.91 -4.91
C PRO A 191 -10.79 18.11 -5.02
N LEU A 192 -10.27 19.29 -5.38
CA LEU A 192 -11.07 20.50 -5.51
C LEU A 192 -12.19 20.35 -6.56
N ASN A 193 -11.86 19.80 -7.73
CA ASN A 193 -12.84 19.60 -8.79
C ASN A 193 -13.88 18.52 -8.44
N ILE A 194 -13.47 17.46 -7.74
CA ILE A 194 -14.39 16.43 -7.24
C ILE A 194 -15.38 17.01 -6.21
N TYR A 195 -14.94 17.96 -5.38
CA TYR A 195 -15.78 18.59 -4.38
C TYR A 195 -16.82 19.55 -4.99
N ASN A 196 -16.46 20.23 -6.07
CA ASN A 196 -17.29 21.27 -6.71
C ASN A 196 -18.30 20.73 -7.74
N ASN A 197 -18.17 19.45 -8.15
CA ASN A 197 -19.04 18.79 -9.13
C ASN A 197 -19.81 17.62 -8.51
#